data_613ae314681116e1f0cc75d9dbedca69
#
_entry.id   613ae314681116e1f0cc75d9dbedca69
#
_cell.length_a   1.000
_cell.length_b   1.000
_cell.length_c   1.000
_cell.angle_alpha   90.00
_cell.angle_beta   90.00
_cell.angle_gamma   90.00
#
_symmetry.space_group_name_H-M   'P 1'
#
loop_
_entity.id
_entity.type
_entity.pdbx_description
1 polymer ?
#
loop_
_entity_poly.entity_id
_entity_poly.type
_entity_poly.pdbx_seq_one_letter_code
_entity_poly.pdbx_strand_id
1 'polypeptide(L)'
;LLMHVAFNGEIILSAPSWVSYEPQAIIGRNKVHWIQTSRENNWFPSAKQLEKKIKSIKKKNLIFILNSPNNPSGTVCKNLKELALVAKKYNLLILSDEIYTDLTFCNKYDSISKFYPDGTIISGGLSKWCGAGGWRVGFFAVPDKLSSFLESIKTLASESYSTVNSPTQYAAVEAYEGDHAEYKAKTTNILRS
;
A
#
# COMPACT_ATOMS: atom_id res chain seq x y z
N LEU A 1 9.85 -1.91 -4.42
CA LEU A 1 10.70 -2.72 -5.29
C LEU A 1 10.72 -4.18 -4.82
N LEU A 2 11.02 -4.50 -3.56
CA LEU A 2 11.04 -5.88 -3.04
C LEU A 2 9.77 -6.66 -3.37
N MET A 3 8.60 -6.06 -3.17
CA MET A 3 7.31 -6.65 -3.53
C MET A 3 7.25 -7.05 -5.00
N HIS A 4 7.66 -6.15 -5.89
CA HIS A 4 7.59 -6.40 -7.33
C HIS A 4 8.55 -7.51 -7.78
N VAL A 5 9.73 -7.60 -7.17
CA VAL A 5 10.70 -8.65 -7.48
C VAL A 5 10.28 -10.00 -6.90
N ALA A 6 9.74 -10.03 -5.67
CA ALA A 6 9.24 -11.25 -5.03
C ALA A 6 7.97 -11.81 -5.69
N PHE A 7 7.19 -10.95 -6.34
CA PHE A 7 5.90 -11.30 -6.91
C PHE A 7 6.03 -11.71 -8.40
N ASN A 8 5.78 -12.96 -8.70
CA ASN A 8 5.73 -13.43 -10.08
C ASN A 8 4.29 -13.38 -10.62
N GLY A 9 3.87 -12.20 -11.07
CA GLY A 9 2.49 -12.00 -11.50
C GLY A 9 2.29 -10.77 -12.37
N GLU A 10 1.07 -10.25 -12.36
CA GLU A 10 0.72 -9.00 -13.03
C GLU A 10 0.07 -8.04 -12.02
N ILE A 11 0.26 -6.74 -12.23
CA ILE A 11 -0.09 -5.71 -11.26
C ILE A 11 -1.24 -4.86 -11.81
N ILE A 12 -2.24 -4.63 -10.98
CA ILE A 12 -3.34 -3.71 -11.27
C ILE A 12 -3.08 -2.41 -10.52
N LEU A 13 -3.12 -1.29 -11.24
CA LEU A 13 -3.02 0.07 -10.71
C LEU A 13 -4.25 0.89 -11.09
N SER A 14 -4.64 1.83 -10.24
CA SER A 14 -5.61 2.89 -10.59
C SER A 14 -4.88 4.14 -11.06
N ALA A 15 -5.43 4.82 -12.05
CA ALA A 15 -4.92 6.10 -12.53
C ALA A 15 -5.83 7.25 -12.03
N PRO A 16 -5.29 8.30 -11.39
CA PRO A 16 -3.86 8.54 -11.14
C PRO A 16 -3.30 7.70 -10.00
N SER A 17 -1.96 7.53 -10.00
CA SER A 17 -1.23 6.75 -9.01
C SER A 17 0.16 7.34 -8.76
N TRP A 18 0.80 6.97 -7.66
CA TRP A 18 2.17 7.35 -7.42
C TRP A 18 3.08 6.90 -8.57
N VAL A 19 3.85 7.84 -9.09
CA VAL A 19 4.65 7.67 -10.31
C VAL A 19 5.64 6.51 -10.28
N SER A 20 6.05 6.06 -9.11
CA SER A 20 7.06 4.99 -8.98
C SER A 20 6.50 3.57 -9.00
N TYR A 21 5.18 3.37 -8.92
CA TYR A 21 4.65 2.00 -8.94
C TYR A 21 4.90 1.29 -10.28
N GLU A 22 4.64 1.95 -11.39
CA GLU A 22 4.86 1.36 -12.71
C GLU A 22 6.35 1.10 -13.02
N PRO A 23 7.29 2.05 -12.84
CA PRO A 23 8.71 1.77 -13.02
C PRO A 23 9.22 0.63 -12.14
N GLN A 24 8.78 0.55 -10.88
CA GLN A 24 9.15 -0.54 -9.99
C GLN A 24 8.59 -1.88 -10.46
N ALA A 25 7.36 -1.91 -10.98
CA ALA A 25 6.76 -3.09 -11.57
C ALA A 25 7.56 -3.58 -12.78
N ILE A 26 7.98 -2.66 -13.66
CA ILE A 26 8.80 -2.96 -14.84
C ILE A 26 10.16 -3.55 -14.43
N ILE A 27 10.82 -2.96 -13.43
CA ILE A 27 12.09 -3.51 -12.89
C ILE A 27 11.88 -4.94 -12.36
N GLY A 28 10.74 -5.19 -11.69
CA GLY A 28 10.35 -6.52 -11.24
C GLY A 28 9.82 -7.44 -12.35
N ARG A 29 9.87 -7.02 -13.62
CA ARG A 29 9.33 -7.76 -14.78
C ARG A 29 7.85 -8.11 -14.66
N ASN A 30 7.09 -7.32 -13.92
CA ASN A 30 5.65 -7.46 -13.78
C ASN A 30 4.93 -6.60 -14.81
N LYS A 31 3.96 -7.17 -15.51
CA LYS A 31 3.09 -6.40 -16.40
C LYS A 31 2.09 -5.58 -15.59
N VAL A 32 1.87 -4.33 -16.01
CA VAL A 32 0.93 -3.41 -15.37
C VAL A 32 -0.37 -3.31 -16.16
N HIS A 33 -1.49 -3.29 -15.46
CA HIS A 33 -2.84 -3.09 -15.97
C HIS A 33 -3.49 -1.91 -15.28
N TRP A 34 -3.80 -0.87 -16.03
CA TRP A 34 -4.41 0.35 -15.51
C TRP A 34 -5.93 0.28 -15.47
N ILE A 35 -6.52 0.78 -14.39
CA ILE A 35 -7.94 1.13 -14.29
C ILE A 35 -8.04 2.64 -14.29
N GLN A 36 -8.70 3.22 -15.30
CA GLN A 36 -8.98 4.64 -15.32
C GLN A 36 -10.02 4.98 -14.28
N THR A 37 -9.74 5.99 -13.46
CA THR A 37 -10.63 6.51 -12.44
C THR A 37 -10.89 8.00 -12.66
N SER A 38 -11.82 8.56 -11.92
CA SER A 38 -12.20 9.96 -12.09
C SER A 38 -12.56 10.60 -10.74
N ARG A 39 -12.79 11.90 -10.75
CA ARG A 39 -13.18 12.67 -9.58
C ARG A 39 -14.50 12.18 -8.98
N GLU A 40 -15.44 11.74 -9.81
CA GLU A 40 -16.78 11.27 -9.41
C GLU A 40 -16.70 10.05 -8.50
N ASN A 41 -15.70 9.19 -8.69
CA ASN A 41 -15.44 8.04 -7.83
C ASN A 41 -14.25 8.23 -6.88
N ASN A 42 -13.95 9.49 -6.60
CA ASN A 42 -12.92 9.88 -5.63
C ASN A 42 -11.51 9.34 -5.99
N TRP A 43 -11.25 9.14 -7.28
CA TRP A 43 -10.00 8.61 -7.83
C TRP A 43 -9.68 7.16 -7.41
N PHE A 44 -10.73 6.39 -7.08
CA PHE A 44 -10.62 4.95 -6.83
C PHE A 44 -11.53 4.15 -7.77
N PRO A 45 -11.17 2.92 -8.12
CA PRO A 45 -12.03 2.09 -8.95
C PRO A 45 -13.28 1.67 -8.18
N SER A 46 -14.39 1.57 -8.89
CA SER A 46 -15.55 0.85 -8.37
C SER A 46 -15.29 -0.66 -8.37
N ALA A 47 -16.03 -1.42 -7.55
CA ALA A 47 -15.97 -2.87 -7.54
C ALA A 47 -16.22 -3.49 -8.93
N LYS A 48 -17.14 -2.90 -9.72
CA LYS A 48 -17.41 -3.33 -11.11
C LYS A 48 -16.22 -3.12 -12.02
N GLN A 49 -15.51 -1.98 -11.91
CA GLN A 49 -14.31 -1.70 -12.70
C GLN A 49 -13.19 -2.67 -12.35
N LEU A 50 -12.95 -2.92 -11.06
CA LEU A 50 -11.94 -3.87 -10.60
C LEU A 50 -12.27 -5.30 -11.11
N GLU A 51 -13.50 -5.76 -10.94
CA GLU A 51 -13.94 -7.08 -11.42
C GLU A 51 -13.80 -7.23 -12.94
N LYS A 52 -14.23 -6.21 -13.70
CA LYS A 52 -14.08 -6.18 -15.17
C LYS A 52 -12.60 -6.29 -15.58
N LYS A 53 -11.72 -5.56 -14.87
CA LYS A 53 -10.27 -5.58 -15.13
C LYS A 53 -9.70 -6.98 -14.86
N ILE A 54 -10.00 -7.59 -13.72
CA ILE A 54 -9.55 -8.94 -13.36
C ILE A 54 -9.96 -9.95 -14.44
N LYS A 55 -11.23 -9.92 -14.88
CA LYS A 55 -11.75 -10.81 -15.92
C LYS A 55 -11.07 -10.63 -17.28
N SER A 56 -10.56 -9.47 -17.57
CA SER A 56 -9.87 -9.18 -18.85
C SER A 56 -8.42 -9.67 -18.88
N ILE A 57 -7.86 -10.08 -17.74
CA ILE A 57 -6.48 -10.52 -17.61
C ILE A 57 -6.44 -12.06 -17.62
N LYS A 58 -5.61 -12.64 -18.51
CA LYS A 58 -5.49 -14.11 -18.62
C LYS A 58 -4.73 -14.73 -17.44
N LYS A 59 -3.70 -14.03 -16.93
CA LYS A 59 -2.89 -14.50 -15.81
C LYS A 59 -3.71 -14.42 -14.52
N LYS A 60 -3.64 -15.46 -13.68
CA LYS A 60 -4.43 -15.53 -12.44
C LYS A 60 -3.67 -14.96 -11.23
N ASN A 61 -2.36 -14.87 -11.31
CA ASN A 61 -1.53 -14.36 -10.23
C ASN A 61 -1.50 -12.83 -10.33
N LEU A 62 -2.35 -12.16 -9.58
CA LEU A 62 -2.58 -10.72 -9.65
C LEU A 62 -2.40 -10.07 -8.28
N ILE A 63 -1.87 -8.85 -8.28
CA ILE A 63 -1.85 -7.96 -7.14
C ILE A 63 -2.46 -6.61 -7.51
N PHE A 64 -3.34 -6.09 -6.67
CA PHE A 64 -3.87 -4.72 -6.78
C PHE A 64 -3.18 -3.83 -5.76
N ILE A 65 -2.54 -2.76 -6.22
CA ILE A 65 -1.96 -1.76 -5.33
C ILE A 65 -3.00 -0.70 -5.06
N LEU A 66 -3.41 -0.62 -3.80
CA LEU A 66 -4.35 0.36 -3.28
C LEU A 66 -3.60 1.34 -2.37
N ASN A 67 -3.36 2.56 -2.85
CA ASN A 67 -2.78 3.62 -2.03
C ASN A 67 -3.91 4.51 -1.50
N SER A 68 -4.19 4.42 -0.21
CA SER A 68 -5.22 5.22 0.46
C SER A 68 -4.75 5.61 1.86
N PRO A 69 -4.63 6.90 2.14
CA PRO A 69 -4.85 8.07 1.28
C PRO A 69 -3.98 8.08 0.02
N ASN A 70 -4.51 8.58 -1.08
CA ASN A 70 -3.89 8.45 -2.40
C ASN A 70 -2.90 9.59 -2.70
N ASN A 71 -1.78 9.25 -3.29
CA ASN A 71 -0.88 10.15 -3.99
C ASN A 71 -1.07 9.94 -5.50
N PRO A 72 -1.50 10.94 -6.30
CA PRO A 72 -1.45 12.39 -6.01
C PRO A 72 -2.76 13.04 -5.56
N SER A 73 -3.90 12.34 -5.55
CA SER A 73 -5.22 12.98 -5.38
C SER A 73 -5.53 13.48 -3.97
N GLY A 74 -4.80 13.01 -2.95
CA GLY A 74 -5.07 13.34 -1.55
C GLY A 74 -6.39 12.77 -1.00
N THR A 75 -7.06 11.90 -1.75
CA THR A 75 -8.38 11.38 -1.41
C THR A 75 -8.28 10.03 -0.69
N VAL A 76 -9.34 9.68 0.04
CA VAL A 76 -9.45 8.41 0.78
C VAL A 76 -10.47 7.50 0.10
N CYS A 77 -10.15 6.21 0.00
CA CYS A 77 -11.04 5.21 -0.57
C CYS A 77 -12.26 4.98 0.34
N LYS A 78 -13.46 5.13 -0.21
CA LYS A 78 -14.72 4.98 0.54
C LYS A 78 -15.40 3.62 0.35
N ASN A 79 -15.02 2.88 -0.69
CA ASN A 79 -15.64 1.60 -1.07
C ASN A 79 -14.74 0.39 -0.79
N LEU A 80 -14.01 0.44 0.33
CA LEU A 80 -13.05 -0.61 0.72
C LEU A 80 -13.69 -1.99 0.83
N LYS A 81 -14.89 -2.07 1.43
CA LYS A 81 -15.62 -3.33 1.63
C LYS A 81 -15.97 -4.00 0.29
N GLU A 82 -16.46 -3.22 -0.65
CA GLU A 82 -16.84 -3.70 -1.98
C GLU A 82 -15.61 -4.16 -2.79
N LEU A 83 -14.51 -3.43 -2.70
CA LEU A 83 -13.24 -3.84 -3.33
C LEU A 83 -12.69 -5.11 -2.70
N ALA A 84 -12.74 -5.23 -1.38
CA ALA A 84 -12.31 -6.41 -0.64
C ALA A 84 -13.12 -7.66 -1.01
N LEU A 85 -14.43 -7.53 -1.18
CA LEU A 85 -15.31 -8.63 -1.63
C LEU A 85 -14.92 -9.14 -3.02
N VAL A 86 -14.63 -8.22 -3.95
CA VAL A 86 -14.16 -8.60 -5.28
C VAL A 86 -12.78 -9.26 -5.19
N ALA A 87 -11.84 -8.68 -4.43
CA ALA A 87 -10.51 -9.24 -4.26
C ALA A 87 -10.58 -10.67 -3.68
N LYS A 88 -11.36 -10.89 -2.64
CA LYS A 88 -11.57 -12.20 -2.03
C LYS A 88 -12.18 -13.23 -3.01
N LYS A 89 -13.16 -12.80 -3.80
CA LYS A 89 -13.81 -13.67 -4.81
C LYS A 89 -12.83 -14.20 -5.86
N TYR A 90 -11.84 -13.40 -6.23
CA TYR A 90 -10.87 -13.75 -7.27
C TYR A 90 -9.47 -14.11 -6.75
N ASN A 91 -9.29 -14.29 -5.43
CA ASN A 91 -7.99 -14.51 -4.78
C ASN A 91 -6.95 -13.45 -5.21
N LEU A 92 -7.41 -12.22 -5.41
CA LEU A 92 -6.56 -11.10 -5.76
C LEU A 92 -5.81 -10.64 -4.52
N LEU A 93 -4.47 -10.63 -4.55
CA LEU A 93 -3.68 -9.99 -3.50
C LEU A 93 -3.88 -8.47 -3.54
N ILE A 94 -3.90 -7.86 -2.36
CA ILE A 94 -3.90 -6.42 -2.21
C ILE A 94 -2.61 -6.00 -1.52
N LEU A 95 -1.89 -5.06 -2.13
CA LEU A 95 -0.90 -4.25 -1.44
C LEU A 95 -1.58 -2.94 -1.04
N SER A 96 -1.92 -2.83 0.24
CA SER A 96 -2.48 -1.60 0.80
C SER A 96 -1.35 -0.68 1.22
N ASP A 97 -1.07 0.33 0.40
CA ASP A 97 -0.07 1.35 0.74
C ASP A 97 -0.71 2.42 1.61
N GLU A 98 -0.44 2.34 2.91
CA GLU A 98 -1.04 3.14 3.96
C GLU A 98 -0.09 4.19 4.52
N ILE A 99 0.92 4.59 3.74
CA ILE A 99 1.98 5.51 4.18
C ILE A 99 1.48 6.89 4.65
N TYR A 100 0.24 7.29 4.27
CA TYR A 100 -0.35 8.57 4.60
C TYR A 100 -1.46 8.50 5.67
N THR A 101 -1.73 7.35 6.27
CA THR A 101 -2.88 7.16 7.18
C THR A 101 -2.89 8.10 8.37
N ASP A 102 -1.73 8.38 8.95
CA ASP A 102 -1.60 9.30 10.08
C ASP A 102 -1.72 10.79 9.70
N LEU A 103 -1.82 11.12 8.42
CA LEU A 103 -1.97 12.48 7.90
C LEU A 103 -3.36 12.73 7.30
N THR A 104 -4.36 11.92 7.64
CA THR A 104 -5.74 12.12 7.16
C THR A 104 -6.38 13.34 7.80
N PHE A 105 -7.11 14.11 6.99
CA PHE A 105 -7.90 15.25 7.47
C PHE A 105 -9.28 14.85 8.03
N CYS A 106 -9.64 13.58 7.92
CA CYS A 106 -10.84 12.98 8.49
C CYS A 106 -10.43 12.06 9.65
N ASN A 107 -11.15 12.15 10.75
CA ASN A 107 -10.85 11.41 11.99
C ASN A 107 -11.10 9.89 11.88
N LYS A 108 -11.44 9.36 10.71
CA LYS A 108 -11.71 7.94 10.51
C LYS A 108 -11.00 7.47 9.24
N TYR A 109 -10.02 6.61 9.42
CA TYR A 109 -9.40 5.82 8.38
C TYR A 109 -9.72 4.35 8.66
N ASP A 110 -10.16 3.63 7.63
CA ASP A 110 -10.30 2.19 7.66
C ASP A 110 -9.28 1.57 6.70
N SER A 111 -8.57 0.54 7.14
CA SER A 111 -7.74 -0.28 6.26
C SER A 111 -8.60 -1.32 5.53
N ILE A 112 -8.27 -1.61 4.28
CA ILE A 112 -8.92 -2.70 3.53
C ILE A 112 -8.66 -4.07 4.16
N SER A 113 -7.58 -4.23 4.92
CA SER A 113 -7.25 -5.45 5.66
C SER A 113 -8.33 -5.85 6.66
N LYS A 114 -9.11 -4.89 7.17
CA LYS A 114 -10.29 -5.14 8.01
C LYS A 114 -11.33 -6.04 7.33
N PHE A 115 -11.44 -5.98 6.01
CA PHE A 115 -12.42 -6.71 5.22
C PHE A 115 -11.84 -7.92 4.49
N TYR A 116 -10.52 -7.92 4.24
CA TYR A 116 -9.80 -9.01 3.58
C TYR A 116 -8.40 -9.22 4.19
N PRO A 117 -8.31 -9.63 5.47
CA PRO A 117 -7.02 -9.75 6.18
C PRO A 117 -6.07 -10.75 5.52
N ASP A 118 -6.57 -11.91 5.12
CA ASP A 118 -5.76 -13.02 4.60
C ASP A 118 -5.09 -12.76 3.24
N GLY A 119 -5.59 -11.80 2.47
CA GLY A 119 -5.07 -11.47 1.13
C GLY A 119 -4.56 -10.04 1.02
N THR A 120 -4.38 -9.33 2.16
CA THR A 120 -3.90 -7.96 2.17
C THR A 120 -2.55 -7.86 2.85
N ILE A 121 -1.57 -7.29 2.16
CA ILE A 121 -0.29 -6.87 2.70
C ILE A 121 -0.37 -5.37 2.91
N ILE A 122 -0.08 -4.90 4.13
CA ILE A 122 -0.02 -3.46 4.42
C ILE A 122 1.42 -2.98 4.27
N SER A 123 1.63 -1.86 3.60
CA SER A 123 2.89 -1.12 3.61
C SER A 123 2.74 0.21 4.34
N GLY A 124 3.73 0.53 5.16
CA GLY A 124 3.77 1.75 5.94
C GLY A 124 5.19 2.18 6.27
N GLY A 125 5.33 3.24 7.03
CA GLY A 125 6.64 3.74 7.44
C GLY A 125 6.59 5.14 8.03
N LEU A 126 7.76 5.64 8.44
CA LEU A 126 7.92 6.91 9.11
C LEU A 126 8.15 8.10 8.17
N SER A 127 8.27 7.86 6.87
CA SER A 127 8.70 8.88 5.90
C SER A 127 7.77 10.09 5.82
N LYS A 128 6.46 9.91 6.09
CA LYS A 128 5.46 10.95 5.89
C LYS A 128 5.00 11.58 7.19
N TRP A 129 4.27 10.85 8.02
CA TRP A 129 3.70 11.40 9.24
C TRP A 129 4.75 11.87 10.25
N CYS A 130 5.89 11.20 10.31
CA CYS A 130 6.99 11.50 11.23
C CYS A 130 8.06 12.43 10.62
N GLY A 131 7.93 12.80 9.33
CA GLY A 131 8.95 13.60 8.64
C GLY A 131 10.30 12.90 8.47
N ALA A 132 10.37 11.60 8.73
CA ALA A 132 11.60 10.81 8.80
C ALA A 132 11.98 10.14 7.46
N GLY A 133 11.66 10.77 6.32
CA GLY A 133 11.95 10.19 5.00
C GLY A 133 13.42 9.89 4.74
N GLY A 134 14.32 10.70 5.30
CA GLY A 134 15.77 10.51 5.22
C GLY A 134 16.30 9.32 6.04
N TRP A 135 15.56 8.84 7.02
CA TRP A 135 15.94 7.73 7.89
C TRP A 135 15.77 6.35 7.24
N ARG A 136 15.07 6.26 6.12
CA ARG A 136 14.92 5.07 5.28
C ARG A 136 14.34 3.86 5.99
N VAL A 137 13.26 4.01 6.75
CA VAL A 137 12.55 2.91 7.41
C VAL A 137 11.10 2.82 6.96
N GLY A 138 10.68 1.62 6.67
CA GLY A 138 9.32 1.22 6.38
C GLY A 138 9.11 -0.24 6.76
N PHE A 139 7.87 -0.70 6.71
CA PHE A 139 7.50 -2.06 7.05
C PHE A 139 6.47 -2.63 6.09
N PHE A 140 6.40 -3.95 6.05
CA PHE A 140 5.26 -4.70 5.55
C PHE A 140 4.63 -5.50 6.68
N ALA A 141 3.32 -5.39 6.85
CA ALA A 141 2.54 -6.33 7.64
C ALA A 141 1.96 -7.38 6.69
N VAL A 142 2.48 -8.60 6.80
CA VAL A 142 2.15 -9.71 5.91
C VAL A 142 1.36 -10.76 6.71
N PRO A 143 0.16 -11.18 6.28
CA PRO A 143 -0.62 -12.17 7.00
C PRO A 143 0.03 -13.56 6.94
N ASP A 144 -0.23 -14.41 7.94
CA ASP A 144 0.36 -15.75 8.06
C ASP A 144 0.11 -16.63 6.83
N LYS A 145 -1.03 -16.48 6.17
CA LYS A 145 -1.33 -17.18 4.91
C LYS A 145 -0.38 -16.87 3.77
N LEU A 146 0.37 -15.79 3.86
CA LEU A 146 1.36 -15.36 2.87
C LEU A 146 2.80 -15.50 3.39
N SER A 147 3.03 -16.37 4.38
CA SER A 147 4.36 -16.60 4.99
C SER A 147 5.44 -16.96 3.97
N SER A 148 5.14 -17.80 2.98
CA SER A 148 6.09 -18.14 1.92
C SER A 148 6.50 -16.91 1.08
N PHE A 149 5.58 -15.98 0.86
CA PHE A 149 5.87 -14.72 0.19
C PHE A 149 6.72 -13.80 1.06
N LEU A 150 6.45 -13.76 2.38
CA LEU A 150 7.28 -13.03 3.35
C LEU A 150 8.72 -13.55 3.34
N GLU A 151 8.94 -14.87 3.31
CA GLU A 151 10.30 -15.43 3.25
C GLU A 151 11.03 -15.02 1.97
N SER A 152 10.34 -14.97 0.84
CA SER A 152 10.91 -14.45 -0.42
C SER A 152 11.32 -12.97 -0.30
N ILE A 153 10.51 -12.14 0.37
CA ILE A 153 10.85 -10.73 0.63
C ILE A 153 12.05 -10.62 1.55
N LYS A 154 12.13 -11.41 2.62
CA LYS A 154 13.25 -11.43 3.57
C LYS A 154 14.56 -11.81 2.86
N THR A 155 14.54 -12.85 2.05
CA THR A 155 15.71 -13.27 1.26
C THR A 155 16.18 -12.15 0.33
N LEU A 156 15.26 -11.53 -0.42
CA LEU A 156 15.62 -10.41 -1.29
C LEU A 156 16.15 -9.20 -0.51
N ALA A 157 15.62 -8.93 0.67
CA ALA A 157 16.10 -7.85 1.53
C ALA A 157 17.54 -8.12 2.00
N SER A 158 17.83 -9.34 2.46
CA SER A 158 19.16 -9.72 2.92
C SER A 158 20.21 -9.60 1.81
N GLU A 159 19.86 -9.98 0.57
CA GLU A 159 20.77 -9.94 -0.59
C GLU A 159 20.87 -8.56 -1.26
N SER A 160 20.04 -7.59 -0.87
CA SER A 160 20.02 -6.26 -1.50
C SER A 160 20.57 -5.15 -0.61
N TYR A 161 20.08 -5.02 0.60
CA TYR A 161 20.49 -3.96 1.54
C TYR A 161 20.72 -4.46 2.98
N SER A 162 20.62 -5.76 3.19
CA SER A 162 20.75 -6.49 4.45
C SER A 162 19.68 -6.15 5.48
N THR A 163 19.70 -4.96 6.06
CA THR A 163 18.71 -4.52 7.05
C THR A 163 18.65 -3.00 7.14
N VAL A 164 17.61 -2.50 7.78
CA VAL A 164 17.56 -1.10 8.24
C VAL A 164 18.61 -0.91 9.34
N ASN A 165 19.29 0.23 9.39
CA ASN A 165 20.28 0.49 10.43
C ASN A 165 19.68 0.45 11.83
N SER A 166 20.42 -0.09 12.81
CA SER A 166 19.92 -0.30 14.17
C SER A 166 19.43 0.97 14.88
N PRO A 167 20.11 2.12 14.83
CA PRO A 167 19.59 3.36 15.44
C PRO A 167 18.19 3.74 14.94
N THR A 168 17.95 3.60 13.63
CA THR A 168 16.63 3.89 13.03
C THR A 168 15.56 2.88 13.48
N GLN A 169 15.91 1.60 13.69
CA GLN A 169 14.98 0.61 14.21
C GLN A 169 14.52 0.96 15.62
N TYR A 170 15.42 1.35 16.51
CA TYR A 170 15.08 1.82 17.87
C TYR A 170 14.23 3.09 17.84
N ALA A 171 14.56 4.06 16.99
CA ALA A 171 13.74 5.25 16.79
C ALA A 171 12.34 4.92 16.25
N ALA A 172 12.22 3.88 15.42
CA ALA A 172 10.92 3.42 14.92
C ALA A 172 10.05 2.80 16.03
N VAL A 173 10.65 2.08 17.00
CA VAL A 173 9.92 1.58 18.17
C VAL A 173 9.29 2.75 18.92
N GLU A 174 10.08 3.79 19.26
CA GLU A 174 9.56 4.99 19.93
C GLU A 174 8.47 5.67 19.11
N ALA A 175 8.64 5.79 17.78
CA ALA A 175 7.68 6.42 16.90
C ALA A 175 6.32 5.70 16.85
N TYR A 176 6.28 4.38 17.04
CA TYR A 176 5.04 3.61 16.98
C TYR A 176 4.42 3.34 18.35
N GLU A 177 5.21 3.30 19.43
CA GLU A 177 4.75 3.04 20.79
C GLU A 177 4.49 4.31 21.59
N GLY A 178 5.17 5.42 21.24
CA GLY A 178 5.05 6.70 21.92
C GLY A 178 3.72 7.43 21.61
N ASP A 179 3.32 8.33 22.51
CA ASP A 179 2.21 9.23 22.27
C ASP A 179 2.65 10.47 21.47
N HIS A 180 2.29 10.49 20.22
CA HIS A 180 2.59 11.57 19.27
C HIS A 180 1.34 12.33 18.79
N ALA A 181 0.24 12.27 19.54
CA ALA A 181 -1.04 12.86 19.14
C ALA A 181 -0.93 14.37 18.87
N GLU A 182 -0.22 15.10 19.73
CA GLU A 182 0.00 16.54 19.57
C GLU A 182 0.82 16.86 18.31
N TYR A 183 1.90 16.13 18.08
CA TYR A 183 2.72 16.28 16.87
C TYR A 183 1.91 16.02 15.60
N LYS A 184 1.15 14.93 15.57
CA LYS A 184 0.30 14.58 14.44
C LYS A 184 -0.76 15.65 14.18
N ALA A 185 -1.38 16.17 15.22
CA ALA A 185 -2.37 17.25 15.12
C ALA A 185 -1.76 18.54 14.56
N LYS A 186 -0.61 18.97 15.06
CA LYS A 186 0.11 20.15 14.55
C LYS A 186 0.50 19.99 13.08
N THR A 187 1.07 18.84 12.71
CA THR A 187 1.48 18.54 11.33
C THR A 187 0.26 18.55 10.39
N THR A 188 -0.84 17.92 10.78
CA THR A 188 -2.07 17.87 9.99
C THR A 188 -2.67 19.27 9.81
N ASN A 189 -2.62 20.13 10.84
CA ASN A 189 -3.12 21.51 10.75
C ASN A 189 -2.28 22.34 9.78
N ILE A 190 -0.94 22.22 9.81
CA ILE A 190 -0.05 22.88 8.85
C ILE A 190 -0.35 22.45 7.42
N LEU A 191 -0.58 21.16 7.20
CA LEU A 191 -0.87 20.63 5.87
C LEU A 191 -2.27 21.02 5.35
N ARG A 192 -3.16 21.47 6.21
CA ARG A 192 -4.52 21.91 5.86
C ARG A 192 -4.57 23.37 5.43
N SER A 193 -3.66 24.21 5.89
CA SER A 193 -3.57 25.65 5.57
C SER A 193 -3.00 25.87 4.16
#